data_73ffc911bfa043860a88e39bc5b95301
#
_entry.id   73ffc911bfa043860a88e39bc5b95301
#
_cell.length_a   1.000
_cell.length_b   1.000
_cell.length_c   1.000
_cell.angle_alpha   90.00
_cell.angle_beta   90.00
_cell.angle_gamma   90.00
#
_symmetry.space_group_name_H-M   'P 1'
#
loop_
_entity.id
_entity.type
_entity.pdbx_description
1 polymer ?
#
loop_
_entity_poly.entity_id
_entity_poly.type
_entity_poly.pdbx_seq_one_letter_code
_entity_poly.pdbx_strand_id
1 'polypeptide(L)'
;AQTSDTFPEDLVEKKCLTEKYTHLSCNKVFCPPWRRCIQGACSCKLPYQCPKNGTMVCSTNGKSYPTYCQQKSFECIRPEAKFLNSGTCTAEGQFSVSLKYGNTDSEGFVEVKLVNQEKKMFVCKENWSMTQANVACLDLGFQLGAHDTQGTFQFPEDLPPGSTECLSVRCQGLETSLAECTISKRETTSAQDLAGVVCYTQNAVLPGDSFQCVNGKHVPQKSACDGVNDCGDQSDELCCKGCRGESFLCKSGVCIPKQYKCNGEMDCITGEDEVGCE
;
A
#
# COMPACT_ATOMS: atom_id res chain seq x y z
N ALA A 1 -29.79 -2.24 -28.55
CA ALA A 1 -28.42 -2.38 -29.03
C ALA A 1 -27.49 -2.10 -27.84
N GLN A 2 -27.01 -3.16 -27.20
CA GLN A 2 -25.98 -3.06 -26.14
C GLN A 2 -24.66 -2.79 -26.85
N THR A 3 -24.13 -1.58 -26.72
CA THR A 3 -22.75 -1.29 -27.04
C THR A 3 -21.91 -1.97 -25.96
N SER A 4 -21.34 -3.11 -26.29
CA SER A 4 -20.25 -3.68 -25.51
C SER A 4 -19.07 -2.72 -25.59
N ASP A 5 -18.83 -1.97 -24.55
CA ASP A 5 -17.57 -1.25 -24.37
C ASP A 5 -16.45 -2.28 -24.22
N THR A 6 -15.96 -2.76 -25.36
CA THR A 6 -14.72 -3.52 -25.44
C THR A 6 -13.58 -2.54 -25.22
N PHE A 7 -13.23 -2.33 -23.95
CA PHE A 7 -11.94 -1.70 -23.64
C PHE A 7 -10.83 -2.54 -24.29
N PRO A 8 -9.84 -1.91 -24.94
CA PRO A 8 -8.71 -2.64 -25.48
C PRO A 8 -8.09 -3.49 -24.37
N GLU A 9 -7.89 -4.78 -24.65
CA GLU A 9 -7.39 -5.77 -23.68
C GLU A 9 -6.04 -5.37 -23.05
N ASP A 10 -5.27 -4.51 -23.71
CA ASP A 10 -3.97 -4.05 -23.24
C ASP A 10 -3.93 -2.52 -23.14
N LEU A 11 -4.28 -2.02 -21.95
CA LEU A 11 -4.20 -0.59 -21.62
C LEU A 11 -2.80 -0.13 -21.27
N VAL A 12 -1.87 -1.05 -20.98
CA VAL A 12 -0.51 -0.74 -20.57
C VAL A 12 0.43 -0.77 -21.76
N GLU A 13 1.19 0.29 -21.95
CA GLU A 13 2.23 0.36 -22.96
C GLU A 13 3.49 -0.37 -22.48
N LYS A 14 3.67 -1.62 -22.89
CA LYS A 14 4.77 -2.49 -22.44
C LYS A 14 6.15 -1.90 -22.69
N LYS A 15 6.36 -1.21 -23.80
CA LYS A 15 7.63 -0.55 -24.10
C LYS A 15 7.94 0.56 -23.10
N CYS A 16 6.92 1.32 -22.70
CA CYS A 16 7.05 2.34 -21.66
C CYS A 16 7.45 1.72 -20.32
N LEU A 17 6.86 0.56 -19.94
CA LEU A 17 7.17 -0.14 -18.70
C LEU A 17 8.60 -0.72 -18.68
N THR A 18 9.06 -1.32 -19.80
CA THR A 18 10.38 -1.95 -19.86
C THR A 18 11.51 -0.94 -19.86
N GLU A 19 11.29 0.27 -20.35
CA GLU A 19 12.36 1.23 -20.52
C GLU A 19 12.69 2.04 -19.25
N LYS A 20 11.75 2.39 -18.37
CA LYS A 20 12.06 3.34 -17.29
C LYS A 20 11.11 3.44 -16.09
N TYR A 21 9.94 2.75 -16.01
CA TYR A 21 8.86 3.29 -15.17
C TYR A 21 8.36 2.37 -14.08
N THR A 22 9.14 2.32 -13.02
CA THR A 22 8.72 1.80 -11.72
C THR A 22 8.60 2.94 -10.70
N HIS A 23 8.12 2.65 -9.49
CA HIS A 23 8.15 3.62 -8.38
C HIS A 23 9.55 4.13 -8.03
N LEU A 24 10.61 3.46 -8.52
CA LEU A 24 12.00 3.93 -8.40
C LEU A 24 12.37 4.98 -9.45
N SER A 25 11.56 5.13 -10.49
CA SER A 25 11.73 6.14 -11.54
C SER A 25 10.88 7.37 -11.25
N CYS A 26 11.42 8.56 -11.47
CA CYS A 26 10.71 9.81 -11.27
C CYS A 26 10.19 10.46 -12.57
N ASN A 27 10.22 9.75 -13.69
CA ASN A 27 9.70 10.28 -14.94
C ASN A 27 8.17 10.26 -15.04
N LYS A 28 7.52 9.32 -14.36
CA LYS A 28 6.06 9.14 -14.36
C LYS A 28 5.43 8.96 -12.98
N VAL A 29 6.23 8.80 -11.94
CA VAL A 29 5.78 8.67 -10.56
C VAL A 29 6.56 9.62 -9.67
N PHE A 30 5.96 10.02 -8.55
CA PHE A 30 6.67 10.78 -7.54
C PHE A 30 7.68 9.89 -6.81
N CYS A 31 8.83 10.48 -6.48
CA CYS A 31 9.70 9.88 -5.50
C CYS A 31 9.04 9.94 -4.12
N PRO A 32 9.24 8.92 -3.25
CA PRO A 32 8.87 9.03 -1.85
C PRO A 32 9.50 10.27 -1.20
N PRO A 33 8.93 10.84 -0.14
CA PRO A 33 9.46 12.05 0.51
C PRO A 33 10.92 11.95 0.99
N TRP A 34 11.41 10.73 1.23
CA TRP A 34 12.81 10.45 1.62
C TRP A 34 13.76 10.19 0.44
N ARG A 35 13.26 10.32 -0.77
CA ARG A 35 14.05 10.22 -2.00
C ARG A 35 13.90 11.46 -2.83
N ARG A 36 14.88 11.73 -3.68
CA ARG A 36 14.84 12.81 -4.66
C ARG A 36 15.14 12.28 -6.05
N CYS A 37 14.60 12.94 -7.07
CA CYS A 37 14.84 12.59 -8.44
C CYS A 37 16.20 13.11 -8.91
N ILE A 38 17.08 12.19 -9.35
CA ILE A 38 18.35 12.52 -9.97
C ILE A 38 18.46 11.71 -11.26
N GLN A 39 18.55 12.40 -12.40
CA GLN A 39 18.67 11.76 -13.72
C GLN A 39 17.60 10.70 -13.99
N GLY A 40 16.37 10.98 -13.61
CA GLY A 40 15.24 10.06 -13.81
C GLY A 40 15.14 8.90 -12.83
N ALA A 41 15.98 8.85 -11.80
CA ALA A 41 15.95 7.85 -10.74
C ALA A 41 15.74 8.46 -9.36
N CYS A 42 14.94 7.80 -8.53
CA CYS A 42 14.75 8.20 -7.15
C CYS A 42 15.94 7.77 -6.29
N SER A 43 16.77 8.71 -5.89
CA SER A 43 17.94 8.50 -5.01
C SER A 43 17.62 8.89 -3.57
N CYS A 44 18.25 8.22 -2.59
CA CYS A 44 18.05 8.53 -1.18
C CYS A 44 18.38 9.99 -0.87
N LYS A 45 17.50 10.67 -0.13
CA LYS A 45 17.84 11.94 0.50
C LYS A 45 18.79 11.73 1.66
N LEU A 46 19.60 12.72 1.95
CA LEU A 46 20.27 12.81 3.23
C LEU A 46 19.26 13.30 4.29
N PRO A 47 19.35 12.84 5.55
CA PRO A 47 18.33 13.19 6.56
C PRO A 47 18.10 14.69 6.73
N TYR A 48 19.13 15.53 6.56
CA TYR A 48 19.00 16.98 6.66
C TYR A 48 18.18 17.61 5.51
N GLN A 49 17.96 16.89 4.42
CA GLN A 49 17.15 17.36 3.29
C GLN A 49 15.65 17.13 3.50
N CYS A 50 15.27 16.41 4.55
CA CYS A 50 13.88 16.26 4.97
C CYS A 50 13.37 17.50 5.70
N PRO A 51 12.04 17.78 5.68
CA PRO A 51 11.43 18.77 6.55
C PRO A 51 11.77 18.49 8.00
N LYS A 52 12.02 19.57 8.78
CA LYS A 52 12.41 19.44 10.20
C LYS A 52 11.23 19.23 11.15
N ASN A 53 10.03 19.62 10.71
CA ASN A 53 8.82 19.53 11.51
C ASN A 53 8.05 18.25 11.20
N GLY A 54 7.63 17.56 12.25
CA GLY A 54 6.87 16.32 12.12
C GLY A 54 6.79 15.58 13.45
N THR A 55 6.24 14.39 13.39
CA THR A 55 6.13 13.50 14.54
C THR A 55 7.38 12.63 14.66
N MET A 56 7.92 12.51 15.86
CA MET A 56 9.05 11.62 16.14
C MET A 56 8.68 10.17 15.85
N VAL A 57 9.65 9.41 15.35
CA VAL A 57 9.52 7.99 15.07
C VAL A 57 10.70 7.22 15.65
N CYS A 58 10.46 5.95 15.97
CA CYS A 58 11.48 5.03 16.47
C CYS A 58 11.93 4.08 15.35
N SER A 59 13.23 3.82 15.29
CA SER A 59 13.85 2.85 14.39
C SER A 59 14.29 1.60 15.13
N THR A 60 14.45 0.50 14.41
CA THR A 60 14.95 -0.78 14.96
C THR A 60 16.39 -0.69 15.49
N ASN A 61 17.14 0.36 15.12
CA ASN A 61 18.47 0.64 15.69
C ASN A 61 18.44 1.26 17.09
N GLY A 62 17.24 1.45 17.67
CA GLY A 62 17.06 2.04 18.99
C GLY A 62 17.13 3.56 19.03
N LYS A 63 17.24 4.23 17.87
CA LYS A 63 17.28 5.69 17.77
C LYS A 63 15.93 6.27 17.41
N SER A 64 15.60 7.40 18.05
CA SER A 64 14.45 8.23 17.69
C SER A 64 14.85 9.29 16.67
N TYR A 65 14.03 9.48 15.66
CA TYR A 65 14.24 10.50 14.62
C TYR A 65 13.14 11.56 14.70
N PRO A 66 13.46 12.83 14.45
CA PRO A 66 12.49 13.93 14.56
C PRO A 66 11.29 13.81 13.64
N THR A 67 11.48 13.19 12.45
CA THR A 67 10.42 12.99 11.46
C THR A 67 10.52 11.62 10.79
N TYR A 68 9.40 11.16 10.29
CA TYR A 68 9.32 9.96 9.47
C TYR A 68 10.23 10.02 8.24
N CYS A 69 10.26 11.18 7.55
CA CYS A 69 11.13 11.40 6.40
C CYS A 69 12.61 11.18 6.76
N GLN A 70 13.07 11.70 7.89
CA GLN A 70 14.46 11.55 8.33
C GLN A 70 14.81 10.09 8.66
N GLN A 71 13.91 9.38 9.33
CA GLN A 71 14.09 7.95 9.61
C GLN A 71 14.15 7.13 8.32
N LYS A 72 13.21 7.36 7.38
CA LYS A 72 13.16 6.65 6.09
C LYS A 72 14.36 7.01 5.20
N SER A 73 14.87 8.21 5.25
CA SER A 73 16.10 8.60 4.55
C SER A 73 17.30 7.84 5.08
N PHE A 74 17.38 7.67 6.40
CA PHE A 74 18.42 6.87 7.02
C PHE A 74 18.30 5.38 6.67
N GLU A 75 17.08 4.82 6.74
CA GLU A 75 16.80 3.45 6.31
C GLU A 75 17.16 3.22 4.83
N CYS A 76 16.89 4.19 3.96
CA CYS A 76 17.24 4.13 2.55
C CYS A 76 18.76 3.97 2.33
N ILE A 77 19.57 4.61 3.15
CA ILE A 77 21.05 4.52 3.13
C ILE A 77 21.53 3.27 3.86
N ARG A 78 20.87 2.91 4.96
CA ARG A 78 21.19 1.75 5.81
C ARG A 78 19.94 0.88 6.02
N PRO A 79 19.70 -0.09 5.14
CA PRO A 79 18.48 -0.91 5.14
C PRO A 79 18.22 -1.70 6.43
N GLU A 80 19.24 -1.91 7.26
CA GLU A 80 19.08 -2.58 8.56
C GLU A 80 18.37 -1.73 9.61
N ALA A 81 18.38 -0.41 9.46
CA ALA A 81 17.73 0.51 10.40
C ALA A 81 16.27 0.79 10.01
N LYS A 82 15.43 -0.22 10.14
CA LYS A 82 14.01 -0.18 9.74
C LYS A 82 13.17 0.69 10.66
N PHE A 83 12.07 1.20 10.13
CA PHE A 83 11.01 1.84 10.91
C PHE A 83 10.42 0.84 11.91
N LEU A 84 10.27 1.24 13.17
CA LEU A 84 9.70 0.40 14.21
C LEU A 84 8.30 0.88 14.63
N ASN A 85 8.18 2.13 15.07
CA ASN A 85 6.91 2.70 15.49
C ASN A 85 6.93 4.24 15.45
N SER A 86 5.74 4.85 15.48
CA SER A 86 5.58 6.29 15.71
C SER A 86 5.83 6.62 17.19
N GLY A 87 6.38 7.80 17.45
CA GLY A 87 6.77 8.24 18.77
C GLY A 87 8.24 7.91 19.08
N THR A 88 8.66 8.20 20.30
CA THR A 88 10.01 7.89 20.76
C THR A 88 10.21 6.40 20.98
N CYS A 89 11.46 5.95 20.91
CA CYS A 89 11.79 4.57 21.26
C CYS A 89 11.51 4.30 22.72
N THR A 90 10.62 3.36 23.01
CA THR A 90 10.28 2.88 24.34
C THR A 90 10.51 1.38 24.44
N ALA A 91 10.86 0.90 25.63
CA ALA A 91 11.07 -0.53 25.86
C ALA A 91 9.76 -1.34 25.87
N GLU A 92 8.61 -0.68 25.92
CA GLU A 92 7.29 -1.29 26.05
C GLU A 92 6.42 -1.08 24.82
N GLY A 93 5.83 -2.16 24.29
CA GLY A 93 4.73 -2.14 23.34
C GLY A 93 5.09 -1.84 21.90
N GLN A 94 5.66 -2.83 21.20
CA GLN A 94 5.93 -2.74 19.76
C GLN A 94 4.65 -2.90 18.95
N PHE A 95 4.57 -2.17 17.83
CA PHE A 95 3.59 -2.42 16.79
C PHE A 95 3.82 -3.80 16.16
N SER A 96 2.77 -4.58 15.99
CA SER A 96 2.87 -5.87 15.32
C SER A 96 1.64 -6.17 14.48
N VAL A 97 1.84 -6.91 13.39
CA VAL A 97 0.79 -7.42 12.51
C VAL A 97 0.82 -8.94 12.54
N SER A 98 -0.35 -9.56 12.58
CA SER A 98 -0.51 -11.02 12.51
C SER A 98 -1.76 -11.38 11.71
N LEU A 99 -1.80 -12.64 11.26
CA LEU A 99 -2.96 -13.21 10.57
C LEU A 99 -3.63 -14.23 11.47
N LYS A 100 -4.96 -14.23 11.47
CA LYS A 100 -5.78 -15.14 12.27
C LYS A 100 -6.83 -15.84 11.42
N TYR A 101 -7.16 -17.05 11.81
CA TYR A 101 -8.24 -17.86 11.21
C TYR A 101 -8.06 -18.19 9.73
N GLY A 102 -6.83 -18.11 9.21
CA GLY A 102 -6.50 -18.58 7.88
C GLY A 102 -6.28 -20.10 7.83
N ASN A 103 -6.34 -20.65 6.63
CA ASN A 103 -6.04 -22.08 6.40
C ASN A 103 -4.53 -22.34 6.39
N THR A 104 -3.73 -21.31 6.14
CA THR A 104 -2.26 -21.35 6.14
C THR A 104 -1.69 -20.12 6.85
N ASP A 105 -0.40 -20.10 7.08
CA ASP A 105 0.30 -18.97 7.71
C ASP A 105 0.38 -17.72 6.79
N SER A 106 0.06 -17.88 5.52
CA SER A 106 0.11 -16.82 4.51
C SER A 106 -1.25 -16.15 4.25
N GLU A 107 -2.30 -16.54 4.96
CA GLU A 107 -3.63 -15.98 4.79
C GLU A 107 -4.38 -15.86 6.12
N GLY A 108 -5.37 -15.02 6.16
CA GLY A 108 -6.23 -14.85 7.33
C GLY A 108 -6.74 -13.42 7.48
N PHE A 109 -7.44 -13.20 8.59
CA PHE A 109 -7.86 -11.86 9.01
C PHE A 109 -6.68 -11.10 9.61
N VAL A 110 -6.56 -9.84 9.26
CA VAL A 110 -5.46 -8.99 9.72
C VAL A 110 -5.74 -8.50 11.14
N GLU A 111 -4.84 -8.82 12.05
CA GLU A 111 -4.88 -8.39 13.44
C GLU A 111 -3.66 -7.52 13.73
N VAL A 112 -3.87 -6.37 14.34
CA VAL A 112 -2.84 -5.38 14.62
C VAL A 112 -2.77 -5.09 16.11
N LYS A 113 -1.55 -5.06 16.64
CA LYS A 113 -1.25 -4.54 17.97
C LYS A 113 -0.66 -3.15 17.82
N LEU A 114 -1.37 -2.14 18.31
CA LEU A 114 -0.88 -0.76 18.32
C LEU A 114 0.16 -0.55 19.42
N VAL A 115 1.03 0.43 19.20
CA VAL A 115 2.00 0.86 20.21
C VAL A 115 1.28 1.30 21.49
N ASN A 116 1.78 0.87 22.65
CA ASN A 116 1.21 1.15 23.98
C ASN A 116 -0.19 0.59 24.23
N GLN A 117 -0.62 -0.38 23.45
CA GLN A 117 -1.85 -1.13 23.71
C GLN A 117 -1.55 -2.62 23.87
N GLU A 118 -2.09 -3.22 24.91
CA GLU A 118 -1.93 -4.67 25.15
C GLU A 118 -2.83 -5.50 24.25
N LYS A 119 -3.99 -4.96 23.91
CA LYS A 119 -5.01 -5.65 23.13
C LYS A 119 -4.76 -5.52 21.64
N LYS A 120 -4.79 -6.65 20.95
CA LYS A 120 -4.80 -6.71 19.49
C LYS A 120 -6.21 -6.43 18.95
N MET A 121 -6.30 -5.78 17.80
CA MET A 121 -7.56 -5.45 17.15
C MET A 121 -7.53 -5.89 15.68
N PHE A 122 -8.68 -6.32 15.18
CA PHE A 122 -8.85 -6.62 13.77
C PHE A 122 -8.98 -5.34 12.93
N VAL A 123 -8.60 -5.44 11.67
CA VAL A 123 -8.71 -4.35 10.70
C VAL A 123 -10.10 -4.36 10.08
N CYS A 124 -10.69 -3.17 9.89
CA CYS A 124 -11.97 -3.02 9.20
C CYS A 124 -11.82 -3.28 7.71
N LYS A 125 -12.85 -3.86 7.09
CA LYS A 125 -12.93 -4.04 5.64
C LYS A 125 -13.10 -2.70 4.89
N GLU A 126 -13.66 -1.70 5.55
CA GLU A 126 -13.76 -0.35 5.02
C GLU A 126 -12.37 0.21 4.68
N ASN A 127 -12.21 0.75 3.48
CA ASN A 127 -10.95 1.24 2.92
C ASN A 127 -9.85 0.17 2.72
N TRP A 128 -10.19 -1.11 2.88
CA TRP A 128 -9.25 -2.20 2.64
C TRP A 128 -9.26 -2.62 1.17
N SER A 129 -8.13 -2.44 0.51
CA SER A 129 -7.91 -2.85 -0.88
C SER A 129 -6.56 -3.55 -1.01
N MET A 130 -6.18 -3.92 -2.24
CA MET A 130 -4.86 -4.48 -2.51
C MET A 130 -3.72 -3.55 -2.08
N THR A 131 -3.91 -2.25 -2.07
CA THR A 131 -2.94 -1.28 -1.57
C THR A 131 -2.56 -1.57 -0.12
N GLN A 132 -3.53 -1.69 0.78
CA GLN A 132 -3.30 -2.03 2.19
C GLN A 132 -2.87 -3.48 2.38
N ALA A 133 -3.46 -4.39 1.62
CA ALA A 133 -3.12 -5.82 1.67
C ALA A 133 -1.64 -6.07 1.31
N ASN A 134 -1.12 -5.40 0.29
CA ASN A 134 0.29 -5.47 -0.08
C ASN A 134 1.20 -5.01 1.07
N VAL A 135 0.87 -3.89 1.72
CA VAL A 135 1.65 -3.36 2.85
C VAL A 135 1.61 -4.33 4.04
N ALA A 136 0.45 -4.90 4.36
CA ALA A 136 0.32 -5.90 5.43
C ALA A 136 1.18 -7.13 5.16
N CYS A 137 1.17 -7.65 3.95
CA CYS A 137 1.98 -8.81 3.57
C CYS A 137 3.49 -8.52 3.57
N LEU A 138 3.90 -7.31 3.15
CA LEU A 138 5.29 -6.86 3.27
C LEU A 138 5.74 -6.80 4.73
N ASP A 139 4.89 -6.31 5.62
CA ASP A 139 5.13 -6.26 7.06
C ASP A 139 5.33 -7.67 7.65
N LEU A 140 4.60 -8.66 7.13
CA LEU A 140 4.71 -10.06 7.52
C LEU A 140 5.89 -10.82 6.88
N GLY A 141 6.65 -10.17 5.99
CA GLY A 141 7.83 -10.75 5.34
C GLY A 141 7.59 -11.35 3.96
N PHE A 142 6.40 -11.20 3.39
CA PHE A 142 6.09 -11.63 2.02
C PHE A 142 6.50 -10.55 1.02
N GLN A 143 7.63 -10.74 0.36
CA GLN A 143 8.30 -9.71 -0.46
C GLN A 143 7.49 -9.21 -1.67
N LEU A 144 6.59 -10.03 -2.23
CA LEU A 144 5.73 -9.66 -3.34
C LEU A 144 4.34 -9.15 -2.91
N GLY A 145 4.14 -8.95 -1.61
CA GLY A 145 2.89 -8.42 -1.09
C GLY A 145 1.74 -9.43 -1.10
N ALA A 146 0.54 -8.97 -1.42
CA ALA A 146 -0.67 -9.77 -1.38
C ALA A 146 -1.04 -10.36 -2.73
N HIS A 147 -1.72 -11.51 -2.69
CA HIS A 147 -2.34 -12.13 -3.84
C HIS A 147 -3.81 -11.72 -3.99
N ASP A 148 -4.54 -11.66 -2.87
CA ASP A 148 -5.96 -11.30 -2.83
C ASP A 148 -6.30 -10.69 -1.47
N THR A 149 -7.39 -9.93 -1.43
CA THR A 149 -8.01 -9.42 -0.21
C THR A 149 -9.08 -10.35 0.35
N GLN A 150 -9.45 -11.39 -0.39
CA GLN A 150 -10.46 -12.38 0.00
C GLN A 150 -9.88 -13.79 -0.14
N GLY A 151 -10.16 -14.61 0.86
CA GLY A 151 -9.77 -16.02 0.87
C GLY A 151 -10.96 -16.91 1.22
N THR A 152 -10.69 -18.21 1.28
CA THR A 152 -11.67 -19.24 1.66
C THR A 152 -11.81 -19.40 3.18
N PHE A 153 -11.00 -18.68 3.96
CA PHE A 153 -11.07 -18.69 5.42
C PHE A 153 -12.31 -17.91 5.92
N GLN A 154 -12.84 -18.40 7.04
CA GLN A 154 -14.02 -17.80 7.67
C GLN A 154 -13.71 -17.37 9.09
N PHE A 155 -14.30 -16.27 9.51
CA PHE A 155 -14.24 -15.86 10.90
C PHE A 155 -15.12 -16.80 11.74
N PRO A 156 -14.66 -17.24 12.93
CA PRO A 156 -15.51 -17.99 13.85
C PRO A 156 -16.80 -17.22 14.15
N GLU A 157 -17.94 -17.91 14.25
CA GLU A 157 -19.26 -17.30 14.42
C GLU A 157 -19.38 -16.46 15.70
N ASP A 158 -18.53 -16.71 16.69
CA ASP A 158 -18.53 -16.01 17.96
C ASP A 158 -17.43 -14.96 18.03
N LEU A 159 -17.77 -13.71 17.67
CA LEU A 159 -16.96 -12.58 18.12
C LEU A 159 -16.93 -12.58 19.65
N PRO A 160 -15.75 -12.45 20.29
CA PRO A 160 -15.70 -12.31 21.75
C PRO A 160 -16.61 -11.16 22.18
N PRO A 161 -17.41 -11.33 23.25
CA PRO A 161 -18.26 -10.26 23.77
C PRO A 161 -17.41 -8.99 24.03
N GLY A 162 -17.79 -7.87 23.42
CA GLY A 162 -17.08 -6.59 23.52
C GLY A 162 -16.18 -6.25 22.35
N SER A 163 -16.13 -7.05 21.27
CA SER A 163 -15.41 -6.69 20.03
C SER A 163 -16.28 -5.84 19.13
N THR A 164 -16.54 -4.60 19.55
CA THR A 164 -17.35 -3.63 18.79
C THR A 164 -16.50 -2.65 17.97
N GLU A 165 -15.18 -2.79 18.00
CA GLU A 165 -14.26 -1.89 17.33
C GLU A 165 -13.33 -2.62 16.38
N CYS A 166 -13.01 -1.99 15.26
CA CYS A 166 -11.98 -2.40 14.34
C CYS A 166 -11.11 -1.20 13.95
N LEU A 167 -9.97 -1.47 13.32
CA LEU A 167 -9.04 -0.44 12.85
C LEU A 167 -9.25 -0.18 11.37
N SER A 168 -9.58 1.05 11.00
CA SER A 168 -9.57 1.51 9.61
C SER A 168 -8.16 1.93 9.24
N VAL A 169 -7.60 1.33 8.19
CA VAL A 169 -6.23 1.55 7.74
C VAL A 169 -6.24 2.16 6.35
N ARG A 170 -5.52 3.26 6.17
CA ARG A 170 -5.32 3.91 4.87
C ARG A 170 -3.83 4.04 4.58
N CYS A 171 -3.38 3.42 3.51
CA CYS A 171 -2.01 3.47 3.02
C CYS A 171 -1.93 4.17 1.67
N GLN A 172 -0.77 4.71 1.34
CA GLN A 172 -0.49 5.28 0.01
C GLN A 172 0.01 4.22 -0.97
N GLY A 173 0.50 3.09 -0.46
CA GLY A 173 0.96 1.95 -1.26
C GLY A 173 2.48 1.77 -1.31
N LEU A 174 3.25 2.75 -0.84
CA LEU A 174 4.71 2.70 -0.82
C LEU A 174 5.28 2.35 0.56
N GLU A 175 4.45 2.20 1.55
CA GLU A 175 4.83 1.82 2.91
C GLU A 175 5.33 0.37 2.94
N THR A 176 6.24 0.09 3.85
CA THR A 176 6.76 -1.25 4.12
C THR A 176 6.18 -1.87 5.39
N SER A 177 5.40 -1.10 6.14
CA SER A 177 4.70 -1.52 7.36
C SER A 177 3.37 -0.79 7.50
N LEU A 178 2.36 -1.47 8.03
CA LEU A 178 1.08 -0.84 8.38
C LEU A 178 1.23 0.25 9.46
N ALA A 179 2.30 0.21 10.26
CA ALA A 179 2.60 1.27 11.23
C ALA A 179 2.80 2.64 10.57
N GLU A 180 3.18 2.66 9.31
CA GLU A 180 3.40 3.89 8.51
C GLU A 180 2.10 4.45 7.92
N CYS A 181 1.04 3.65 7.91
CA CYS A 181 -0.25 4.04 7.38
C CYS A 181 -1.07 4.84 8.41
N THR A 182 -2.08 5.55 7.93
CA THR A 182 -3.02 6.23 8.81
C THR A 182 -4.00 5.22 9.40
N ILE A 183 -4.04 5.11 10.71
CA ILE A 183 -4.89 4.15 11.43
C ILE A 183 -5.86 4.92 12.34
N SER A 184 -7.15 4.59 12.24
CA SER A 184 -8.21 5.14 13.10
C SER A 184 -9.12 4.02 13.60
N LYS A 185 -9.70 4.21 14.79
CA LYS A 185 -10.68 3.27 15.33
C LYS A 185 -12.06 3.53 14.74
N ARG A 186 -12.78 2.45 14.43
CA ARG A 186 -14.17 2.47 13.94
C ARG A 186 -14.99 1.46 14.72
N GLU A 187 -16.27 1.69 14.76
CA GLU A 187 -17.21 0.70 15.26
C GLU A 187 -17.53 -0.35 14.21
N THR A 188 -17.62 -1.60 14.62
CA THR A 188 -18.05 -2.72 13.77
C THR A 188 -19.16 -3.49 14.46
N THR A 189 -20.11 -3.97 13.68
CA THR A 189 -21.23 -4.77 14.18
C THR A 189 -21.17 -6.23 13.71
N SER A 190 -20.28 -6.53 12.78
CA SER A 190 -20.21 -7.83 12.12
C SER A 190 -18.79 -8.27 11.83
N ALA A 191 -18.51 -9.57 11.99
CA ALA A 191 -17.27 -10.20 11.53
C ALA A 191 -17.09 -10.13 10.00
N GLN A 192 -18.17 -9.92 9.25
CA GLN A 192 -18.12 -9.73 7.80
C GLN A 192 -17.50 -8.38 7.39
N ASP A 193 -17.42 -7.44 8.32
CA ASP A 193 -16.81 -6.13 8.12
C ASP A 193 -15.31 -6.09 8.44
N LEU A 194 -14.71 -7.26 8.66
CA LEU A 194 -13.29 -7.38 8.95
C LEU A 194 -12.48 -7.71 7.70
N ALA A 195 -11.28 -7.15 7.63
CA ALA A 195 -10.38 -7.28 6.50
C ALA A 195 -9.57 -8.59 6.60
N GLY A 196 -9.50 -9.28 5.47
CA GLY A 196 -8.63 -10.43 5.29
C GLY A 196 -7.61 -10.19 4.19
N VAL A 197 -6.64 -11.07 4.11
CA VAL A 197 -5.60 -11.05 3.08
C VAL A 197 -5.11 -12.46 2.78
N VAL A 198 -4.78 -12.70 1.52
CA VAL A 198 -3.99 -13.83 1.06
C VAL A 198 -2.66 -13.26 0.55
N CYS A 199 -1.56 -13.56 1.23
CA CYS A 199 -0.25 -13.10 0.80
C CYS A 199 0.26 -13.90 -0.39
N TYR A 200 1.01 -13.23 -1.26
CA TYR A 200 1.55 -13.84 -2.47
C TYR A 200 2.69 -14.81 -2.12
N THR A 201 2.54 -16.06 -2.54
CA THR A 201 3.55 -17.11 -2.36
C THR A 201 3.96 -17.67 -3.73
N GLN A 202 5.08 -18.38 -3.78
CA GLN A 202 5.56 -19.02 -5.02
C GLN A 202 4.59 -20.08 -5.58
N ASN A 203 3.69 -20.58 -4.74
CA ASN A 203 2.67 -21.58 -5.11
C ASN A 203 1.34 -20.94 -5.51
N ALA A 204 1.28 -19.63 -5.69
CA ALA A 204 0.06 -18.95 -6.09
C ALA A 204 -0.40 -19.44 -7.47
N VAL A 205 -1.70 -19.76 -7.57
CA VAL A 205 -2.31 -20.11 -8.85
C VAL A 205 -2.39 -18.86 -9.71
N LEU A 206 -1.71 -18.85 -10.84
CA LEU A 206 -1.74 -17.72 -11.77
C LEU A 206 -3.09 -17.71 -12.53
N PRO A 207 -3.74 -16.54 -12.64
CA PRO A 207 -4.91 -16.41 -13.52
C PRO A 207 -4.49 -16.66 -14.98
N GLY A 208 -5.41 -17.21 -15.80
CA GLY A 208 -5.17 -17.50 -17.21
C GLY A 208 -4.73 -16.27 -18.01
N ASP A 209 -5.36 -15.12 -17.74
CA ASP A 209 -4.96 -13.81 -18.25
C ASP A 209 -4.32 -13.01 -17.12
N SER A 210 -3.00 -12.92 -17.13
CA SER A 210 -2.26 -12.21 -16.11
C SER A 210 -1.37 -11.11 -16.69
N PHE A 211 -1.29 -10.02 -15.96
CA PHE A 211 -0.31 -8.96 -16.16
C PHE A 211 0.91 -9.24 -15.30
N GLN A 212 2.09 -9.25 -15.91
CA GLN A 212 3.35 -9.40 -15.17
C GLN A 212 3.85 -8.05 -14.69
N CYS A 213 3.94 -7.88 -13.37
CA CYS A 213 4.51 -6.71 -12.74
C CYS A 213 6.04 -6.64 -12.95
N VAL A 214 6.60 -5.46 -12.86
CA VAL A 214 8.07 -5.27 -12.95
C VAL A 214 8.80 -6.01 -11.83
N ASN A 215 8.21 -6.12 -10.65
CA ASN A 215 8.76 -6.88 -9.52
C ASN A 215 8.63 -8.41 -9.67
N GLY A 216 8.06 -8.90 -10.77
CA GLY A 216 7.88 -10.32 -11.04
C GLY A 216 6.56 -10.93 -10.56
N LYS A 217 5.75 -10.18 -9.84
CA LYS A 217 4.41 -10.60 -9.41
C LYS A 217 3.47 -10.68 -10.62
N HIS A 218 2.54 -11.63 -10.60
CA HIS A 218 1.47 -11.73 -11.60
C HIS A 218 0.14 -11.34 -10.96
N VAL A 219 -0.58 -10.44 -11.61
CA VAL A 219 -1.91 -9.99 -11.19
C VAL A 219 -2.90 -10.20 -12.32
N PRO A 220 -4.23 -10.27 -12.06
CA PRO A 220 -5.21 -10.38 -13.14
C PRO A 220 -5.07 -9.20 -14.12
N GLN A 221 -5.22 -9.47 -15.42
CA GLN A 221 -5.13 -8.42 -16.45
C GLN A 221 -6.14 -7.28 -16.24
N LYS A 222 -7.31 -7.60 -15.69
CA LYS A 222 -8.34 -6.62 -15.33
C LYS A 222 -7.92 -5.63 -14.22
N SER A 223 -6.88 -5.95 -13.46
CA SER A 223 -6.32 -5.10 -12.41
C SER A 223 -5.34 -4.06 -12.95
N ALA A 224 -4.89 -4.21 -14.21
CA ALA A 224 -4.03 -3.21 -14.83
C ALA A 224 -4.83 -1.93 -15.16
N CYS A 225 -4.31 -0.78 -14.77
CA CYS A 225 -4.91 0.53 -15.00
C CYS A 225 -6.31 0.71 -14.38
N ASP A 226 -6.54 0.13 -13.22
CA ASP A 226 -7.80 0.25 -12.48
C ASP A 226 -7.76 1.29 -11.33
N GLY A 227 -6.62 1.94 -11.14
CA GLY A 227 -6.40 2.93 -10.08
C GLY A 227 -5.97 2.32 -8.75
N VAL A 228 -5.82 1.00 -8.66
CA VAL A 228 -5.38 0.29 -7.45
C VAL A 228 -4.00 -0.31 -7.69
N ASN A 229 -3.08 -0.12 -6.75
CA ASN A 229 -1.74 -0.68 -6.83
C ASN A 229 -1.74 -2.16 -6.44
N ASP A 230 -2.10 -3.05 -7.39
CA ASP A 230 -2.13 -4.50 -7.16
C ASP A 230 -0.74 -5.13 -7.16
N CYS A 231 0.15 -4.63 -8.01
CA CYS A 231 1.54 -5.10 -8.06
C CYS A 231 2.36 -4.77 -6.80
N GLY A 232 2.03 -3.72 -6.10
CA GLY A 232 2.80 -3.21 -4.97
C GLY A 232 3.92 -2.23 -5.38
N ASP A 233 4.44 -2.33 -6.60
CA ASP A 233 5.43 -1.42 -7.19
C ASP A 233 4.79 -0.38 -8.13
N GLN A 234 3.47 -0.34 -8.22
CA GLN A 234 2.66 0.50 -9.11
C GLN A 234 2.81 0.21 -10.61
N SER A 235 3.53 -0.81 -11.02
CA SER A 235 3.76 -1.09 -12.44
C SER A 235 2.48 -1.38 -13.23
N ASP A 236 1.42 -1.84 -12.57
CA ASP A 236 0.09 -2.04 -13.16
C ASP A 236 -0.69 -0.73 -13.39
N GLU A 237 -0.27 0.37 -12.76
CA GLU A 237 -0.92 1.68 -12.87
C GLU A 237 -0.07 2.71 -13.63
N LEU A 238 1.08 2.30 -14.17
CA LEU A 238 1.99 3.16 -14.93
C LEU A 238 1.81 2.91 -16.43
N CYS A 239 2.21 3.90 -17.23
CA CYS A 239 2.16 3.79 -18.70
C CYS A 239 0.80 3.42 -19.26
N CYS A 240 -0.28 3.84 -18.59
CA CYS A 240 -1.65 3.57 -19.01
C CYS A 240 -2.09 4.51 -20.13
N LYS A 241 -2.76 3.96 -21.14
CA LYS A 241 -3.42 4.71 -22.22
C LYS A 241 -4.81 5.19 -21.83
N GLY A 242 -5.40 4.56 -20.84
CA GLY A 242 -6.69 4.88 -20.26
C GLY A 242 -6.85 4.15 -18.94
N CYS A 243 -7.85 4.52 -18.15
CA CYS A 243 -8.11 3.89 -16.86
C CYS A 243 -9.44 3.15 -16.87
N ARG A 244 -9.48 2.01 -16.18
CA ARG A 244 -10.70 1.23 -16.00
C ARG A 244 -11.58 1.84 -14.93
N GLY A 245 -12.90 1.63 -15.05
CA GLY A 245 -13.86 2.10 -14.08
C GLY A 245 -13.87 3.63 -13.96
N GLU A 246 -13.96 4.12 -12.73
CA GLU A 246 -14.00 5.55 -12.42
C GLU A 246 -12.63 6.14 -12.06
N SER A 247 -11.55 5.40 -12.29
CA SER A 247 -10.19 5.87 -12.01
C SER A 247 -9.82 7.06 -12.87
N PHE A 248 -9.00 7.96 -12.31
CA PHE A 248 -8.56 9.16 -13.00
C PHE A 248 -7.21 8.94 -13.69
N LEU A 249 -7.10 9.32 -14.96
CA LEU A 249 -5.87 9.24 -15.72
C LEU A 249 -5.08 10.53 -15.61
N CYS A 250 -3.90 10.48 -14.99
CA CYS A 250 -2.94 11.58 -15.02
C CYS A 250 -2.35 11.75 -16.42
N LYS A 251 -1.94 12.97 -16.78
CA LYS A 251 -1.24 13.26 -18.05
C LYS A 251 0.03 12.44 -18.23
N SER A 252 0.64 12.03 -17.13
CA SER A 252 1.82 11.16 -17.12
C SER A 252 1.53 9.69 -17.46
N GLY A 253 0.26 9.29 -17.61
CA GLY A 253 -0.15 7.93 -17.87
C GLY A 253 -0.32 7.07 -16.61
N VAL A 254 -0.43 7.68 -15.46
CA VAL A 254 -0.69 7.01 -14.17
C VAL A 254 -2.17 7.03 -13.88
N CYS A 255 -2.74 5.86 -13.53
CA CYS A 255 -4.12 5.77 -13.03
C CYS A 255 -4.14 5.89 -11.52
N ILE A 256 -4.98 6.76 -10.99
CA ILE A 256 -5.18 6.96 -9.56
C ILE A 256 -6.65 6.73 -9.20
N PRO A 257 -6.96 6.35 -7.94
CA PRO A 257 -8.35 6.20 -7.51
C PRO A 257 -9.13 7.50 -7.65
N LYS A 258 -10.42 7.41 -7.97
CA LYS A 258 -11.31 8.58 -8.11
C LYS A 258 -11.30 9.48 -6.87
N GLN A 259 -11.25 8.90 -5.68
CA GLN A 259 -11.26 9.65 -4.43
C GLN A 259 -9.98 10.46 -4.18
N TYR A 260 -8.93 10.26 -4.96
CA TYR A 260 -7.71 11.06 -4.92
C TYR A 260 -7.84 12.37 -5.72
N LYS A 261 -8.84 12.45 -6.59
CA LYS A 261 -9.15 13.71 -7.27
C LYS A 261 -9.78 14.69 -6.27
N CYS A 262 -9.17 15.88 -6.18
CA CYS A 262 -9.64 16.95 -5.29
C CYS A 262 -9.62 16.54 -3.78
N ASN A 263 -8.58 15.82 -3.36
CA ASN A 263 -8.39 15.43 -1.98
C ASN A 263 -7.47 16.39 -1.19
N GLY A 264 -6.98 17.45 -1.82
CA GLY A 264 -6.04 18.41 -1.23
C GLY A 264 -4.58 18.00 -1.31
N GLU A 265 -4.28 16.83 -1.88
CA GLU A 265 -2.93 16.32 -2.10
C GLU A 265 -2.67 16.13 -3.58
N MET A 266 -1.46 16.46 -4.02
CA MET A 266 -1.06 16.29 -5.41
C MET A 266 -0.61 14.86 -5.67
N ASP A 267 -1.46 14.05 -6.30
CA ASP A 267 -1.18 12.64 -6.62
C ASP A 267 -0.64 12.46 -8.06
N CYS A 268 -1.05 13.31 -9.00
CA CYS A 268 -0.44 13.39 -10.32
C CYS A 268 0.80 14.30 -10.30
N ILE A 269 1.86 13.92 -11.03
CA ILE A 269 3.11 14.70 -11.09
C ILE A 269 2.88 16.18 -11.45
N THR A 270 1.96 16.44 -12.37
CA THR A 270 1.65 17.80 -12.84
C THR A 270 0.49 18.44 -12.07
N GLY A 271 -0.03 17.76 -11.05
CA GLY A 271 -1.05 18.29 -10.14
C GLY A 271 -2.44 18.47 -10.75
N GLU A 272 -2.73 17.91 -11.92
CA GLU A 272 -4.02 18.07 -12.59
C GLU A 272 -5.19 17.43 -11.85
N ASP A 273 -4.93 16.54 -10.92
CA ASP A 273 -5.94 15.94 -10.02
C ASP A 273 -6.52 16.96 -9.01
N GLU A 274 -5.79 18.05 -8.76
CA GLU A 274 -6.20 19.12 -7.85
C GLU A 274 -6.63 20.42 -8.57
N VAL A 275 -6.74 20.38 -9.89
CA VAL A 275 -7.17 21.53 -10.70
C VAL A 275 -8.68 21.48 -10.92
N GLY A 276 -9.35 22.62 -10.75
CA GLY A 276 -10.79 22.74 -10.97
C GLY A 276 -11.63 22.13 -9.85
N CYS A 277 -11.08 22.00 -8.67
CA CYS A 277 -11.80 21.59 -7.46
C CYS A 277 -12.56 22.81 -6.89
N GLU A 278 -13.88 22.66 -6.66
CA GLU A 278 -14.72 23.63 -5.97
C GLU A 278 -14.78 23.37 -4.47
#